data_37a459000ba8c1987818b2cab84e6689
#
_entry.id   37a459000ba8c1987818b2cab84e6689
#
_cell.length_a   1.000
_cell.length_b   1.000
_cell.length_c   1.000
_cell.angle_alpha   90.00
_cell.angle_beta   90.00
_cell.angle_gamma   90.00
#
_symmetry.space_group_name_H-M   'P 1'
#
loop_
_entity.id
_entity.type
_entity.pdbx_description
1 polymer ?
#
loop_
_entity_poly.entity_id
_entity_poly.type
_entity_poly.pdbx_seq_one_letter_code
_entity_poly.pdbx_strand_id
1 'polypeptide(L)'
;MKRMIAAGLAVIAVATWVGAASAQNFPARPVTLIVPWPAGGTTDVVMRALATAAEKHLGQSFVIENRGGAAGTLGPGSMAANAKPDGYTVAQIPITVFRYPFMRKTTFDPAKDFTYIIGLTGYTFGVVVRKDAPWKTFRDLLADAKANPGKINYGTPGAGTSLHVTMEQIAKPQGIKWTHVPFKGNAEATTALLGGHIQVLADSTGWAPLVNSGELRLLVTWGAGRTKNWPDVPTLKETGIDIVSNSPFGIAGPAGMDAAVVKTLHDAFKKGMEEPSYAAAMAKFDQEPFYLNSADYQQYAMRAIAEEKRMVQELGLKEE
;
A
#
# COMPACT_ATOMS: atom_id res chain seq x y z
N MET A 1 54.20 -51.91 57.27
CA MET A 1 54.50 -51.53 55.89
C MET A 1 53.33 -50.72 55.39
N LYS A 2 53.53 -49.43 55.33
CA LYS A 2 52.48 -48.46 54.98
C LYS A 2 52.58 -48.10 53.48
N ARG A 3 51.52 -48.29 52.70
CA ARG A 3 51.40 -47.69 51.39
C ARG A 3 50.19 -46.75 51.39
N MET A 4 50.53 -45.49 51.39
CA MET A 4 49.56 -44.38 51.20
C MET A 4 49.13 -44.36 49.79
N ILE A 5 47.81 -44.39 49.59
CA ILE A 5 47.15 -44.17 48.28
C ILE A 5 46.79 -42.69 48.23
N ALA A 6 47.50 -41.95 47.37
CA ALA A 6 47.14 -40.57 47.01
C ALA A 6 46.03 -40.59 46.00
N ALA A 7 44.85 -40.17 46.41
CA ALA A 7 43.72 -39.93 45.47
C ALA A 7 43.87 -38.55 44.81
N GLY A 8 44.21 -38.56 43.55
CA GLY A 8 44.21 -37.32 42.70
C GLY A 8 42.81 -36.91 42.36
N LEU A 9 42.35 -35.74 42.82
CA LEU A 9 41.16 -35.06 42.36
C LEU A 9 41.47 -34.43 41.00
N ALA A 10 40.97 -35.05 39.93
CA ALA A 10 40.90 -34.43 38.60
C ALA A 10 39.68 -33.50 38.56
N VAL A 11 39.92 -32.19 38.72
CA VAL A 11 38.90 -31.17 38.50
C VAL A 11 38.73 -31.04 36.99
N ILE A 12 37.64 -31.62 36.46
CA ILE A 12 37.21 -31.40 35.05
C ILE A 12 36.59 -30.02 35.02
N ALA A 13 37.35 -29.02 34.57
CA ALA A 13 36.83 -27.72 34.19
C ALA A 13 36.04 -27.88 32.87
N VAL A 14 34.72 -28.10 32.97
CA VAL A 14 33.81 -27.98 31.84
C VAL A 14 33.72 -26.49 31.50
N ALA A 15 34.56 -26.06 30.56
CA ALA A 15 34.42 -24.76 29.93
C ALA A 15 33.10 -24.75 29.18
N THR A 16 32.05 -24.22 29.79
CA THR A 16 30.82 -23.84 29.09
C THR A 16 31.18 -22.73 28.09
N TRP A 17 31.44 -23.13 26.88
CA TRP A 17 31.37 -22.20 25.73
C TRP A 17 29.92 -21.79 25.63
N VAL A 18 29.53 -20.73 26.32
CA VAL A 18 28.39 -19.92 25.96
C VAL A 18 28.81 -19.29 24.64
N GLY A 19 28.42 -19.96 23.56
CA GLY A 19 28.50 -19.37 22.22
C GLY A 19 27.76 -18.05 22.29
N ALA A 20 28.51 -16.95 22.36
CA ALA A 20 27.96 -15.66 21.99
C ALA A 20 27.36 -15.88 20.59
N ALA A 21 26.03 -16.04 20.51
CA ALA A 21 25.33 -15.92 19.27
C ALA A 21 25.77 -14.55 18.77
N SER A 22 26.72 -14.55 17.81
CA SER A 22 27.09 -13.35 17.09
C SER A 22 25.75 -12.80 16.60
N ALA A 23 25.32 -11.69 17.18
CA ALA A 23 24.23 -10.92 16.60
C ALA A 23 24.64 -10.69 15.15
N GLN A 24 24.05 -11.50 14.27
CA GLN A 24 24.42 -11.51 12.87
C GLN A 24 24.17 -10.08 12.41
N ASN A 25 25.25 -9.36 12.01
CA ASN A 25 25.14 -7.95 11.64
C ASN A 25 24.08 -7.84 10.55
N PHE A 26 22.87 -7.46 10.94
CA PHE A 26 21.79 -7.24 9.98
C PHE A 26 22.02 -5.89 9.28
N PRO A 27 21.91 -5.86 7.93
CA PRO A 27 21.72 -7.00 7.03
C PRO A 27 23.06 -7.55 6.48
N ALA A 28 23.17 -8.88 6.40
CA ALA A 28 24.33 -9.59 5.80
C ALA A 28 24.05 -10.05 4.34
N ARG A 29 22.83 -9.89 3.85
CA ARG A 29 22.36 -10.29 2.50
C ARG A 29 21.25 -9.37 2.04
N PRO A 30 20.88 -9.40 0.75
CA PRO A 30 19.77 -8.61 0.22
C PRO A 30 18.46 -8.84 0.95
N VAL A 31 17.65 -7.77 1.06
CA VAL A 31 16.31 -7.78 1.66
C VAL A 31 15.26 -7.83 0.55
N THR A 32 14.32 -8.76 0.63
CA THR A 32 13.18 -8.81 -0.28
C THR A 32 12.12 -7.80 0.15
N LEU A 33 11.75 -6.91 -0.76
CA LEU A 33 10.65 -5.96 -0.59
C LEU A 33 9.49 -6.37 -1.51
N ILE A 34 8.44 -6.92 -0.92
CA ILE A 34 7.23 -7.30 -1.64
C ILE A 34 6.42 -6.05 -1.97
N VAL A 35 6.14 -5.86 -3.26
CA VAL A 35 5.22 -4.85 -3.78
C VAL A 35 3.94 -5.58 -4.20
N PRO A 36 2.79 -5.34 -3.53
CA PRO A 36 1.57 -6.13 -3.73
C PRO A 36 0.75 -5.69 -4.95
N TRP A 37 1.41 -5.16 -5.97
CA TRP A 37 0.82 -4.67 -7.21
C TRP A 37 1.65 -5.10 -8.42
N PRO A 38 1.06 -5.14 -9.62
CA PRO A 38 1.79 -5.45 -10.86
C PRO A 38 2.96 -4.49 -11.09
N ALA A 39 4.03 -5.01 -11.70
CA ALA A 39 5.20 -4.23 -12.10
C ALA A 39 4.80 -3.10 -13.08
N GLY A 40 5.49 -1.97 -12.99
CA GLY A 40 5.29 -0.79 -13.83
C GLY A 40 4.13 0.11 -13.39
N GLY A 41 3.31 -0.29 -12.41
CA GLY A 41 2.29 0.57 -11.81
C GLY A 41 2.89 1.65 -10.91
N THR A 42 2.05 2.63 -10.51
CA THR A 42 2.46 3.76 -9.66
C THR A 42 3.24 3.31 -8.40
N THR A 43 2.69 2.34 -7.68
CA THR A 43 3.31 1.82 -6.45
C THR A 43 4.67 1.17 -6.74
N ASP A 44 4.77 0.35 -7.79
CA ASP A 44 6.01 -0.33 -8.14
C ASP A 44 7.13 0.68 -8.46
N VAL A 45 6.83 1.71 -9.25
CA VAL A 45 7.81 2.76 -9.60
C VAL A 45 8.29 3.51 -8.35
N VAL A 46 7.37 3.92 -7.48
CA VAL A 46 7.71 4.66 -6.25
C VAL A 46 8.49 3.78 -5.27
N MET A 47 8.09 2.51 -5.11
CA MET A 47 8.77 1.59 -4.20
C MET A 47 10.17 1.19 -4.71
N ARG A 48 10.37 1.06 -6.03
CA ARG A 48 11.71 0.86 -6.62
C ARG A 48 12.62 2.07 -6.40
N ALA A 49 12.08 3.27 -6.56
CA ALA A 49 12.83 4.50 -6.29
C ALA A 49 13.25 4.60 -4.82
N LEU A 50 12.34 4.26 -3.89
CA LEU A 50 12.63 4.20 -2.46
C LEU A 50 13.68 3.12 -2.14
N ALA A 51 13.52 1.92 -2.68
CA ALA A 51 14.44 0.81 -2.48
C ALA A 51 15.87 1.19 -2.90
N THR A 52 16.04 1.67 -4.14
CA THR A 52 17.33 2.13 -4.65
C THR A 52 17.92 3.27 -3.80
N ALA A 53 17.11 4.20 -3.35
CA ALA A 53 17.55 5.29 -2.49
C ALA A 53 17.99 4.79 -1.11
N ALA A 54 17.26 3.81 -0.53
CA ALA A 54 17.54 3.26 0.79
C ALA A 54 18.75 2.30 0.83
N GLU A 55 19.10 1.65 -0.29
CA GLU A 55 20.25 0.73 -0.39
C GLU A 55 21.56 1.36 0.09
N LYS A 56 21.79 2.63 -0.24
CA LYS A 56 22.98 3.39 0.17
C LYS A 56 23.12 3.50 1.69
N HIS A 57 21.98 3.47 2.39
CA HIS A 57 21.90 3.66 3.83
C HIS A 57 21.78 2.33 4.58
N LEU A 58 21.29 1.28 3.91
CA LEU A 58 21.19 -0.06 4.44
C LEU A 58 22.50 -0.84 4.34
N GLY A 59 23.31 -0.56 3.30
CA GLY A 59 24.52 -1.32 3.00
C GLY A 59 24.26 -2.66 2.31
N GLN A 60 23.01 -2.93 1.92
CA GLN A 60 22.60 -4.11 1.15
C GLN A 60 21.50 -3.72 0.18
N SER A 61 21.35 -4.48 -0.91
CA SER A 61 20.32 -4.23 -1.91
C SER A 61 18.93 -4.69 -1.46
N PHE A 62 17.89 -4.05 -2.01
CA PHE A 62 16.54 -4.51 -1.96
C PHE A 62 16.15 -5.24 -3.25
N VAL A 63 15.68 -6.47 -3.13
CA VAL A 63 15.11 -7.23 -4.25
C VAL A 63 13.60 -6.98 -4.27
N ILE A 64 13.12 -6.28 -5.28
CA ILE A 64 11.68 -6.05 -5.44
C ILE A 64 10.99 -7.28 -6.00
N GLU A 65 9.99 -7.75 -5.28
CA GLU A 65 9.11 -8.85 -5.71
C GLU A 65 7.67 -8.33 -5.87
N ASN A 66 7.18 -8.30 -7.12
CA ASN A 66 5.79 -7.96 -7.39
C ASN A 66 4.88 -9.16 -7.12
N ARG A 67 4.10 -9.11 -6.03
CA ARG A 67 3.20 -10.17 -5.61
C ARG A 67 1.78 -9.63 -5.43
N GLY A 68 1.15 -9.30 -6.58
CA GLY A 68 -0.20 -8.75 -6.66
C GLY A 68 -1.30 -9.78 -6.46
N GLY A 69 -2.52 -9.31 -6.23
CA GLY A 69 -3.74 -10.10 -6.08
C GLY A 69 -4.53 -9.76 -4.83
N ALA A 70 -5.80 -10.13 -4.80
CA ALA A 70 -6.74 -9.85 -3.70
C ALA A 70 -6.68 -8.37 -3.26
N ALA A 71 -6.78 -7.44 -4.20
CA ALA A 71 -6.67 -6.00 -3.98
C ALA A 71 -5.41 -5.58 -3.20
N GLY A 72 -4.28 -6.24 -3.45
CA GLY A 72 -3.00 -5.94 -2.81
C GLY A 72 -2.77 -6.64 -1.48
N THR A 73 -3.62 -7.56 -1.03
CA THR A 73 -3.43 -8.26 0.25
C THR A 73 -2.68 -9.57 0.14
N LEU A 74 -2.55 -10.15 -1.06
CA LEU A 74 -1.92 -11.46 -1.27
C LEU A 74 -0.45 -11.47 -0.83
N GLY A 75 0.34 -10.50 -1.27
CA GLY A 75 1.75 -10.38 -0.94
C GLY A 75 1.99 -10.22 0.57
N PRO A 76 1.43 -9.19 1.22
CA PRO A 76 1.53 -8.99 2.67
C PRO A 76 1.02 -10.19 3.48
N GLY A 77 -0.13 -10.76 3.13
CA GLY A 77 -0.68 -11.94 3.82
C GLY A 77 0.21 -13.17 3.70
N SER A 78 0.78 -13.41 2.51
CA SER A 78 1.77 -14.47 2.30
C SER A 78 3.05 -14.26 3.11
N MET A 79 3.53 -13.02 3.22
CA MET A 79 4.68 -12.67 4.07
C MET A 79 4.36 -12.95 5.54
N ALA A 80 3.23 -12.46 6.04
CA ALA A 80 2.82 -12.67 7.43
C ALA A 80 2.74 -14.14 7.82
N ALA A 81 2.26 -14.99 6.90
CA ALA A 81 2.09 -16.42 7.16
C ALA A 81 3.39 -17.23 7.07
N ASN A 82 4.36 -16.83 6.23
CA ASN A 82 5.46 -17.72 5.83
C ASN A 82 6.86 -17.13 6.05
N ALA A 83 7.02 -15.82 6.19
CA ALA A 83 8.34 -15.23 6.37
C ALA A 83 8.82 -15.30 7.82
N LYS A 84 10.14 -15.44 8.00
CA LYS A 84 10.76 -15.33 9.31
C LYS A 84 10.82 -13.86 9.75
N PRO A 85 10.72 -13.56 11.06
CA PRO A 85 10.80 -12.18 11.56
C PRO A 85 12.27 -11.67 11.68
N ASP A 86 13.08 -12.01 10.70
CA ASP A 86 14.53 -11.74 10.65
C ASP A 86 14.88 -10.46 9.84
N GLY A 87 13.89 -9.75 9.31
CA GLY A 87 14.07 -8.52 8.55
C GLY A 87 14.40 -8.70 7.07
N TYR A 88 14.60 -9.92 6.58
CA TYR A 88 14.96 -10.16 5.18
C TYR A 88 13.79 -10.26 4.22
N THR A 89 12.57 -10.22 4.73
CA THR A 89 11.36 -10.10 3.91
C THR A 89 10.42 -9.08 4.54
N VAL A 90 10.17 -8.01 3.82
CA VAL A 90 9.24 -6.94 4.20
C VAL A 90 8.27 -6.67 3.05
N ALA A 91 7.15 -6.02 3.31
CA ALA A 91 6.15 -5.73 2.31
C ALA A 91 5.61 -4.30 2.43
N GLN A 92 5.28 -3.71 1.30
CA GLN A 92 4.39 -2.55 1.27
C GLN A 92 2.99 -2.98 1.76
N ILE A 93 2.42 -2.20 2.67
CA ILE A 93 1.12 -2.48 3.31
C ILE A 93 0.09 -1.48 2.78
N PRO A 94 -0.75 -1.87 1.83
CA PRO A 94 -1.86 -1.02 1.39
C PRO A 94 -2.99 -1.03 2.42
N ILE A 95 -3.83 0.00 2.40
CA ILE A 95 -4.98 0.16 3.30
C ILE A 95 -5.92 -1.05 3.28
N THR A 96 -5.98 -1.78 2.17
CA THR A 96 -6.78 -3.00 2.01
C THR A 96 -6.39 -4.11 2.97
N VAL A 97 -5.15 -4.15 3.45
CA VAL A 97 -4.73 -5.09 4.52
C VAL A 97 -5.53 -4.86 5.80
N PHE A 98 -5.89 -3.60 6.09
CA PHE A 98 -6.70 -3.26 7.27
C PHE A 98 -8.21 -3.50 7.05
N ARG A 99 -8.67 -3.48 5.79
CA ARG A 99 -10.09 -3.58 5.39
C ARG A 99 -10.55 -5.00 5.14
N TYR A 100 -9.77 -5.80 4.43
CA TYR A 100 -10.16 -7.10 3.91
C TYR A 100 -10.68 -8.10 4.96
N PRO A 101 -10.14 -8.18 6.19
CA PRO A 101 -10.66 -9.08 7.22
C PRO A 101 -12.12 -8.84 7.61
N PHE A 102 -12.66 -7.67 7.28
CA PHE A 102 -14.08 -7.32 7.53
C PHE A 102 -14.98 -7.56 6.33
N MET A 103 -14.39 -7.76 5.14
CA MET A 103 -15.12 -8.03 3.90
C MET A 103 -15.21 -9.53 3.63
N ARG A 104 -14.15 -10.29 3.92
CA ARG A 104 -14.03 -11.72 3.65
C ARG A 104 -13.07 -12.40 4.62
N LYS A 105 -13.05 -13.74 4.62
CA LYS A 105 -12.07 -14.50 5.38
C LYS A 105 -10.65 -14.27 4.83
N THR A 106 -9.72 -13.93 5.73
CA THR A 106 -8.29 -13.77 5.42
C THR A 106 -7.45 -14.78 6.17
N THR A 107 -6.20 -14.98 5.72
CA THR A 107 -5.19 -15.82 6.38
C THR A 107 -4.30 -15.02 7.32
N PHE A 108 -4.62 -13.75 7.56
CA PHE A 108 -3.84 -12.83 8.41
C PHE A 108 -4.79 -11.93 9.23
N ASP A 109 -4.28 -11.48 10.37
CA ASP A 109 -4.87 -10.46 11.24
C ASP A 109 -3.95 -9.23 11.26
N PRO A 110 -4.37 -8.09 10.69
CA PRO A 110 -3.49 -6.91 10.64
C PRO A 110 -3.11 -6.35 12.00
N ALA A 111 -3.84 -6.65 13.05
CA ALA A 111 -3.51 -6.21 14.40
C ALA A 111 -2.42 -7.06 15.08
N LYS A 112 -2.15 -8.27 14.57
CA LYS A 112 -1.28 -9.24 15.25
C LYS A 112 -0.11 -9.74 14.41
N ASP A 113 -0.30 -9.87 13.09
CA ASP A 113 0.60 -10.65 12.23
C ASP A 113 1.68 -9.80 11.54
N PHE A 114 1.75 -8.49 11.88
CA PHE A 114 2.70 -7.55 11.29
C PHE A 114 3.50 -6.77 12.34
N THR A 115 4.77 -6.54 12.03
CA THR A 115 5.62 -5.54 12.69
C THR A 115 5.71 -4.32 11.78
N TYR A 116 5.08 -3.21 12.17
CA TYR A 116 5.03 -1.97 11.38
C TYR A 116 6.37 -1.23 11.47
N ILE A 117 6.98 -0.89 10.32
CA ILE A 117 8.33 -0.33 10.24
C ILE A 117 8.28 1.18 10.00
N ILE A 118 7.57 1.62 8.97
CA ILE A 118 7.54 3.03 8.55
C ILE A 118 6.30 3.33 7.71
N GLY A 119 5.64 4.46 7.98
CA GLY A 119 4.66 5.06 7.07
C GLY A 119 5.38 5.95 6.04
N LEU A 120 4.94 5.91 4.79
CA LEU A 120 5.67 6.52 3.67
C LEU A 120 4.91 7.67 2.99
N THR A 121 3.76 7.35 2.43
CA THR A 121 3.00 8.27 1.55
C THR A 121 1.58 7.74 1.34
N GLY A 122 0.76 8.50 0.65
CA GLY A 122 -0.53 8.10 0.12
C GLY A 122 -0.57 8.21 -1.40
N TYR A 123 -1.74 7.94 -1.96
CA TYR A 123 -1.98 8.07 -3.39
C TYR A 123 -2.73 9.35 -3.70
N THR A 124 -2.48 9.89 -4.88
CA THR A 124 -3.41 10.82 -5.52
C THR A 124 -4.37 10.01 -6.37
N PHE A 125 -5.62 10.03 -5.99
CA PHE A 125 -6.70 9.36 -6.70
C PHE A 125 -7.53 10.34 -7.52
N GLY A 126 -8.14 9.82 -8.59
CA GLY A 126 -9.04 10.61 -9.41
C GLY A 126 -9.96 9.74 -10.26
N VAL A 127 -10.92 10.40 -10.86
CA VAL A 127 -11.85 9.79 -11.84
C VAL A 127 -11.51 10.33 -13.22
N VAL A 128 -11.19 9.42 -14.12
CA VAL A 128 -10.91 9.73 -15.53
C VAL A 128 -11.93 9.08 -16.46
N VAL A 129 -12.13 9.75 -17.59
CA VAL A 129 -12.95 9.27 -18.71
C VAL A 129 -12.17 9.47 -20.01
N ARG A 130 -12.59 8.83 -21.08
CA ARG A 130 -12.04 9.10 -22.42
C ARG A 130 -12.31 10.55 -22.82
N LYS A 131 -11.43 11.12 -23.64
CA LYS A 131 -11.56 12.49 -24.17
C LYS A 131 -12.91 12.74 -24.85
N ASP A 132 -13.41 11.75 -25.59
CA ASP A 132 -14.66 11.80 -26.36
C ASP A 132 -15.91 11.49 -25.51
N ALA A 133 -15.77 11.16 -24.23
CA ALA A 133 -16.89 10.94 -23.32
C ALA A 133 -17.78 12.20 -23.22
N PRO A 134 -19.10 12.05 -23.05
CA PRO A 134 -20.04 13.18 -23.03
C PRO A 134 -19.83 14.10 -21.82
N TRP A 135 -19.25 13.58 -20.75
CA TRP A 135 -19.07 14.30 -19.49
C TRP A 135 -17.84 15.23 -19.55
N LYS A 136 -18.05 16.51 -19.30
CA LYS A 136 -17.00 17.52 -19.23
C LYS A 136 -16.54 17.76 -17.79
N THR A 137 -17.43 17.55 -16.83
CA THR A 137 -17.21 17.72 -15.40
C THR A 137 -17.65 16.48 -14.62
N PHE A 138 -17.19 16.36 -13.38
CA PHE A 138 -17.65 15.28 -12.51
C PHE A 138 -19.15 15.37 -12.20
N ARG A 139 -19.69 16.59 -12.15
CA ARG A 139 -21.13 16.84 -11.97
C ARG A 139 -21.96 16.30 -13.13
N ASP A 140 -21.48 16.42 -14.37
CA ASP A 140 -22.17 15.86 -15.54
C ASP A 140 -22.25 14.34 -15.44
N LEU A 141 -21.15 13.68 -15.03
CA LEU A 141 -21.11 12.23 -14.81
C LEU A 141 -22.12 11.80 -13.74
N LEU A 142 -22.16 12.50 -12.60
CA LEU A 142 -23.09 12.16 -11.51
C LEU A 142 -24.55 12.38 -11.93
N ALA A 143 -24.84 13.44 -12.68
CA ALA A 143 -26.18 13.71 -13.19
C ALA A 143 -26.67 12.61 -14.16
N ASP A 144 -25.79 12.19 -15.07
CA ASP A 144 -26.09 11.11 -16.02
C ASP A 144 -26.25 9.77 -15.31
N ALA A 145 -25.36 9.43 -14.36
CA ALA A 145 -25.44 8.21 -13.56
C ALA A 145 -26.76 8.13 -12.75
N LYS A 146 -27.25 9.27 -12.27
CA LYS A 146 -28.52 9.35 -11.54
C LYS A 146 -29.73 9.21 -12.48
N ALA A 147 -29.65 9.81 -13.67
CA ALA A 147 -30.72 9.74 -14.68
C ALA A 147 -30.82 8.35 -15.34
N ASN A 148 -29.71 7.63 -15.44
CA ASN A 148 -29.59 6.35 -16.13
C ASN A 148 -29.04 5.24 -15.22
N PRO A 149 -29.82 4.76 -14.23
CA PRO A 149 -29.36 3.77 -13.25
C PRO A 149 -28.84 2.48 -13.91
N GLY A 150 -27.64 2.03 -13.52
CA GLY A 150 -27.02 0.80 -14.00
C GLY A 150 -26.43 0.86 -15.41
N LYS A 151 -26.45 2.01 -16.08
CA LYS A 151 -25.92 2.15 -17.45
C LYS A 151 -24.44 2.51 -17.52
N ILE A 152 -23.87 3.06 -16.44
CA ILE A 152 -22.47 3.44 -16.39
C ILE A 152 -21.67 2.33 -15.70
N ASN A 153 -20.67 1.79 -16.41
CA ASN A 153 -19.69 0.87 -15.85
C ASN A 153 -18.45 1.64 -15.46
N TYR A 154 -18.00 1.49 -14.22
CA TYR A 154 -16.73 2.06 -13.78
C TYR A 154 -15.73 0.96 -13.38
N GLY A 155 -14.47 1.16 -13.76
CA GLY A 155 -13.38 0.26 -13.42
C GLY A 155 -12.58 0.73 -12.22
N THR A 156 -11.98 -0.22 -11.51
CA THR A 156 -10.94 0.03 -10.50
C THR A 156 -9.90 -1.09 -10.53
N PRO A 157 -8.70 -0.90 -9.93
CA PRO A 157 -7.70 -1.97 -9.78
C PRO A 157 -8.08 -3.11 -8.82
N GLY A 158 -9.34 -3.24 -8.45
CA GLY A 158 -9.84 -4.37 -7.66
C GLY A 158 -11.01 -4.03 -6.74
N ALA A 159 -11.83 -5.06 -6.48
CA ALA A 159 -12.90 -4.97 -5.50
C ALA A 159 -12.34 -4.73 -4.10
N GLY A 160 -12.98 -3.87 -3.31
CA GLY A 160 -12.55 -3.53 -1.95
C GLY A 160 -11.35 -2.59 -1.87
N THR A 161 -10.77 -2.14 -2.99
CA THR A 161 -9.79 -1.04 -2.98
C THR A 161 -10.44 0.26 -2.53
N SER A 162 -9.66 1.26 -2.10
CA SER A 162 -10.21 2.58 -1.77
C SER A 162 -10.90 3.22 -2.95
N LEU A 163 -10.47 2.91 -4.16
CA LEU A 163 -11.10 3.37 -5.40
C LEU A 163 -12.53 2.85 -5.54
N HIS A 164 -12.75 1.54 -5.30
CA HIS A 164 -14.10 0.97 -5.24
C HIS A 164 -14.92 1.58 -4.10
N VAL A 165 -14.38 1.56 -2.89
CA VAL A 165 -15.08 2.03 -1.69
C VAL A 165 -15.49 3.51 -1.80
N THR A 166 -14.59 4.38 -2.28
CA THR A 166 -14.90 5.81 -2.43
C THR A 166 -15.96 6.04 -3.49
N MET A 167 -15.94 5.29 -4.60
CA MET A 167 -17.03 5.36 -5.60
C MET A 167 -18.38 4.97 -4.99
N GLU A 168 -18.43 3.94 -4.15
CA GLU A 168 -19.67 3.56 -3.44
C GLU A 168 -20.08 4.58 -2.36
N GLN A 169 -19.13 5.20 -1.67
CA GLN A 169 -19.40 6.32 -0.76
C GLN A 169 -20.01 7.55 -1.48
N ILE A 170 -19.59 7.79 -2.72
CA ILE A 170 -20.15 8.86 -3.56
C ILE A 170 -21.57 8.48 -4.02
N ALA A 171 -21.76 7.24 -4.44
CA ALA A 171 -23.01 6.79 -5.06
C ALA A 171 -24.17 6.65 -4.06
N LYS A 172 -23.91 6.01 -2.93
CA LYS A 172 -24.94 5.61 -1.94
C LYS A 172 -25.78 6.78 -1.45
N PRO A 173 -25.23 7.89 -0.94
CA PRO A 173 -26.02 9.03 -0.46
C PRO A 173 -26.83 9.74 -1.57
N GLN A 174 -26.38 9.62 -2.81
CA GLN A 174 -27.00 10.29 -3.95
C GLN A 174 -28.01 9.42 -4.71
N GLY A 175 -28.19 8.16 -4.29
CA GLY A 175 -29.07 7.20 -4.96
C GLY A 175 -28.58 6.79 -6.36
N ILE A 176 -27.29 6.95 -6.64
CA ILE A 176 -26.68 6.56 -7.92
C ILE A 176 -26.49 5.04 -7.93
N LYS A 177 -26.79 4.44 -9.09
CA LYS A 177 -26.53 3.03 -9.37
C LYS A 177 -25.66 2.95 -10.62
N TRP A 178 -24.40 2.62 -10.45
CA TRP A 178 -23.46 2.26 -11.51
C TRP A 178 -22.95 0.83 -11.31
N THR A 179 -22.29 0.27 -12.31
CA THR A 179 -21.78 -1.11 -12.25
C THR A 179 -20.27 -1.09 -12.07
N HIS A 180 -19.80 -1.68 -10.98
CA HIS A 180 -18.38 -1.83 -10.73
C HIS A 180 -17.78 -2.99 -11.53
N VAL A 181 -16.64 -2.74 -12.19
CA VAL A 181 -15.85 -3.74 -12.93
C VAL A 181 -14.44 -3.77 -12.33
N PRO A 182 -14.13 -4.78 -11.50
CA PRO A 182 -12.80 -4.91 -10.91
C PRO A 182 -11.79 -5.49 -11.89
N PHE A 183 -10.58 -4.91 -11.92
CA PHE A 183 -9.43 -5.37 -12.68
C PHE A 183 -8.29 -5.81 -11.75
N LYS A 184 -7.27 -6.48 -12.30
CA LYS A 184 -6.11 -6.93 -11.51
C LYS A 184 -5.10 -5.82 -11.20
N GLY A 185 -5.23 -4.66 -11.85
CA GLY A 185 -4.36 -3.50 -11.68
C GLY A 185 -4.65 -2.38 -12.69
N ASN A 186 -3.89 -1.28 -12.57
CA ASN A 186 -4.06 -0.05 -13.36
C ASN A 186 -4.00 -0.28 -14.88
N ALA A 187 -3.00 -1.04 -15.36
CA ALA A 187 -2.78 -1.20 -16.79
C ALA A 187 -3.96 -1.86 -17.50
N GLU A 188 -4.50 -2.92 -16.91
CA GLU A 188 -5.66 -3.65 -17.44
C GLU A 188 -6.91 -2.74 -17.45
N ALA A 189 -7.16 -2.03 -16.34
CA ALA A 189 -8.28 -1.09 -16.23
C ALA A 189 -8.19 0.07 -17.21
N THR A 190 -7.00 0.64 -17.40
CA THR A 190 -6.74 1.70 -18.38
C THR A 190 -6.97 1.21 -19.82
N THR A 191 -6.50 0.00 -20.15
CA THR A 191 -6.76 -0.60 -21.46
C THR A 191 -8.24 -0.80 -21.70
N ALA A 192 -8.99 -1.24 -20.69
CA ALA A 192 -10.44 -1.41 -20.78
C ALA A 192 -11.17 -0.07 -20.99
N LEU A 193 -10.72 1.02 -20.35
CA LEU A 193 -11.26 2.37 -20.56
C LEU A 193 -10.99 2.84 -22.00
N LEU A 194 -9.76 2.74 -22.47
CA LEU A 194 -9.38 3.16 -23.83
C LEU A 194 -10.13 2.35 -24.89
N GLY A 195 -10.34 1.05 -24.65
CA GLY A 195 -11.11 0.15 -25.52
C GLY A 195 -12.63 0.35 -25.43
N GLY A 196 -13.14 1.22 -24.55
CA GLY A 196 -14.58 1.47 -24.38
C GLY A 196 -15.34 0.34 -23.67
N HIS A 197 -14.64 -0.63 -23.04
CA HIS A 197 -15.27 -1.69 -22.26
C HIS A 197 -15.83 -1.20 -20.93
N ILE A 198 -15.29 -0.10 -20.42
CA ILE A 198 -15.83 0.69 -19.30
C ILE A 198 -15.88 2.16 -19.74
N GLN A 199 -16.77 2.94 -19.13
CA GLN A 199 -16.94 4.36 -19.45
C GLN A 199 -16.14 5.27 -18.52
N VAL A 200 -15.89 4.81 -17.30
CA VAL A 200 -15.27 5.58 -16.21
C VAL A 200 -14.18 4.73 -15.57
N LEU A 201 -13.07 5.34 -15.20
CA LEU A 201 -12.02 4.68 -14.41
C LEU A 201 -11.74 5.52 -13.17
N ALA A 202 -11.88 4.92 -12.01
CA ALA A 202 -11.36 5.45 -10.76
C ALA A 202 -10.01 4.79 -10.46
N ASP A 203 -8.94 5.58 -10.43
CA ASP A 203 -7.57 5.06 -10.28
C ASP A 203 -6.62 6.07 -9.64
N SER A 204 -5.43 5.59 -9.30
CA SER A 204 -4.28 6.43 -8.95
C SER A 204 -3.65 7.04 -10.21
N THR A 205 -2.65 7.88 -10.04
CA THR A 205 -2.02 8.69 -11.10
C THR A 205 -1.33 7.90 -12.23
N GLY A 206 -1.53 6.59 -12.34
CA GLY A 206 -1.16 5.81 -13.53
C GLY A 206 -1.79 6.32 -14.84
N TRP A 207 -2.92 7.03 -14.76
CA TRP A 207 -3.59 7.72 -15.88
C TRP A 207 -2.88 9.02 -16.31
N ALA A 208 -1.91 9.54 -15.55
CA ALA A 208 -1.32 10.86 -15.79
C ALA A 208 -0.73 11.06 -17.21
N PRO A 209 0.02 10.12 -17.80
CA PRO A 209 0.51 10.31 -19.17
C PRO A 209 -0.61 10.51 -20.20
N LEU A 210 -1.73 9.80 -20.05
CA LEU A 210 -2.86 9.87 -20.95
C LEU A 210 -3.72 11.12 -20.74
N VAL A 211 -3.77 11.64 -19.51
CA VAL A 211 -4.38 12.95 -19.23
C VAL A 211 -3.52 14.05 -19.82
N ASN A 212 -2.20 13.99 -19.69
CA ASN A 212 -1.28 15.00 -20.21
C ASN A 212 -1.22 14.99 -21.75
N SER A 213 -1.39 13.82 -22.40
CA SER A 213 -1.51 13.74 -23.87
C SER A 213 -2.90 14.13 -24.38
N GLY A 214 -3.88 14.30 -23.48
CA GLY A 214 -5.25 14.63 -23.79
C GLY A 214 -6.08 13.47 -24.37
N GLU A 215 -5.64 12.23 -24.18
CA GLU A 215 -6.42 11.02 -24.51
C GLU A 215 -7.50 10.74 -23.47
N LEU A 216 -7.21 11.05 -22.21
CA LEU A 216 -8.16 10.99 -21.09
C LEU A 216 -8.47 12.40 -20.56
N ARG A 217 -9.60 12.53 -19.91
CA ARG A 217 -10.00 13.71 -19.14
C ARG A 217 -10.13 13.34 -17.67
N LEU A 218 -9.38 14.05 -16.81
CA LEU A 218 -9.51 13.96 -15.36
C LEU A 218 -10.67 14.85 -14.92
N LEU A 219 -11.68 14.26 -14.28
CA LEU A 219 -12.90 14.98 -13.88
C LEU A 219 -12.84 15.51 -12.46
N VAL A 220 -12.16 14.79 -11.56
CA VAL A 220 -12.10 15.11 -10.14
C VAL A 220 -10.92 14.38 -9.50
N THR A 221 -10.32 14.97 -8.47
CA THR A 221 -9.35 14.32 -7.58
C THR A 221 -9.91 14.16 -6.16
N TRP A 222 -9.31 13.30 -5.34
CA TRP A 222 -9.86 12.94 -4.02
C TRP A 222 -9.00 13.41 -2.86
N GLY A 223 -8.01 14.24 -3.12
CA GLY A 223 -7.16 14.84 -2.11
C GLY A 223 -7.87 15.92 -1.28
N ALA A 224 -7.23 16.33 -0.17
CA ALA A 224 -7.72 17.45 0.66
C ALA A 224 -7.65 18.80 -0.05
N GLY A 225 -6.71 18.94 -0.99
CA GLY A 225 -6.54 20.11 -1.85
C GLY A 225 -6.29 19.70 -3.30
N ARG A 226 -6.27 20.69 -4.20
CA ARG A 226 -5.97 20.44 -5.61
C ARG A 226 -4.53 19.98 -5.79
N THR A 227 -4.32 19.16 -6.80
CA THR A 227 -3.00 18.63 -7.18
C THR A 227 -2.14 19.72 -7.82
N LYS A 228 -0.82 19.58 -7.72
CA LYS A 228 0.14 20.51 -8.33
C LYS A 228 0.19 20.35 -9.84
N ASN A 229 0.05 19.10 -10.32
CA ASN A 229 0.18 18.80 -11.75
C ASN A 229 -1.11 19.09 -12.52
N TRP A 230 -2.28 19.12 -11.86
CA TRP A 230 -3.61 19.40 -12.49
C TRP A 230 -4.40 20.40 -11.63
N PRO A 231 -3.91 21.65 -11.47
CA PRO A 231 -4.49 22.64 -10.56
C PRO A 231 -5.91 23.10 -10.96
N ASP A 232 -6.30 22.91 -12.22
CA ASP A 232 -7.63 23.27 -12.71
C ASP A 232 -8.69 22.19 -12.40
N VAL A 233 -8.27 20.99 -11.99
CA VAL A 233 -9.18 19.88 -11.68
C VAL A 233 -9.66 20.01 -10.23
N PRO A 234 -10.99 20.04 -9.99
CA PRO A 234 -11.52 20.17 -8.63
C PRO A 234 -11.29 18.91 -7.80
N THR A 235 -11.28 19.08 -6.48
CA THR A 235 -11.38 17.98 -5.51
C THR A 235 -12.84 17.57 -5.31
N LEU A 236 -13.09 16.39 -4.72
CA LEU A 236 -14.46 15.99 -4.32
C LEU A 236 -15.11 17.03 -3.42
N LYS A 237 -14.37 17.60 -2.45
CA LYS A 237 -14.87 18.65 -1.55
C LYS A 237 -15.37 19.87 -2.31
N GLU A 238 -14.65 20.32 -3.32
CA GLU A 238 -15.06 21.47 -4.16
C GLU A 238 -16.28 21.17 -5.01
N THR A 239 -16.57 19.88 -5.27
CA THR A 239 -17.82 19.46 -5.95
C THR A 239 -19.00 19.30 -5.00
N GLY A 240 -18.83 19.51 -3.69
CA GLY A 240 -19.85 19.39 -2.65
C GLY A 240 -19.90 18.01 -2.00
N ILE A 241 -18.92 17.14 -2.26
CA ILE A 241 -18.82 15.80 -1.65
C ILE A 241 -17.71 15.81 -0.60
N ASP A 242 -18.07 15.80 0.68
CA ASP A 242 -17.10 15.88 1.79
C ASP A 242 -16.38 14.54 2.03
N ILE A 243 -15.60 14.13 1.04
CA ILE A 243 -14.76 12.94 1.08
C ILE A 243 -13.33 13.32 0.73
N VAL A 244 -12.37 12.83 1.52
CA VAL A 244 -10.93 12.80 1.21
C VAL A 244 -10.47 11.36 1.25
N SER A 245 -9.81 10.90 0.20
CA SER A 245 -9.30 9.54 0.09
C SER A 245 -7.93 9.54 -0.59
N ASN A 246 -6.90 9.19 0.16
CA ASN A 246 -5.51 9.11 -0.31
C ASN A 246 -4.80 7.82 0.09
N SER A 247 -5.46 6.95 0.85
CA SER A 247 -4.98 5.62 1.23
C SER A 247 -3.51 5.57 1.64
N PRO A 248 -3.13 6.13 2.77
CA PRO A 248 -1.76 6.08 3.25
C PRO A 248 -1.25 4.64 3.36
N PHE A 249 0.01 4.45 3.00
CA PHE A 249 0.68 3.16 3.07
C PHE A 249 2.10 3.27 3.61
N GLY A 250 2.64 2.16 4.03
CA GLY A 250 4.00 2.07 4.54
C GLY A 250 4.59 0.68 4.31
N ILE A 251 5.60 0.34 5.10
CA ILE A 251 6.28 -0.96 5.06
C ILE A 251 6.12 -1.64 6.41
N ALA A 252 5.85 -2.94 6.38
CA ALA A 252 5.89 -3.80 7.56
C ALA A 252 6.61 -5.12 7.22
N GLY A 253 7.05 -5.82 8.25
CA GLY A 253 7.50 -7.20 8.20
C GLY A 253 6.54 -8.13 8.95
N PRO A 254 6.84 -9.44 9.04
CA PRO A 254 6.06 -10.38 9.84
C PRO A 254 6.14 -10.03 11.33
N ALA A 255 5.18 -10.48 12.12
CA ALA A 255 5.13 -10.21 13.55
C ALA A 255 6.37 -10.72 14.29
N GLY A 256 6.79 -9.98 15.31
CA GLY A 256 7.88 -10.40 16.22
C GLY A 256 9.30 -10.10 15.73
N MET A 257 9.48 -9.14 14.82
CA MET A 257 10.81 -8.68 14.43
C MET A 257 11.54 -8.02 15.58
N ASP A 258 12.86 -8.26 15.66
CA ASP A 258 13.74 -7.60 16.62
C ASP A 258 13.74 -6.07 16.44
N ALA A 259 13.73 -5.34 17.55
CA ALA A 259 13.64 -3.88 17.53
C ALA A 259 14.86 -3.21 16.86
N ALA A 260 16.06 -3.80 16.94
CA ALA A 260 17.25 -3.28 16.28
C ALA A 260 17.16 -3.47 14.76
N VAL A 261 16.60 -4.59 14.30
CA VAL A 261 16.34 -4.86 12.88
C VAL A 261 15.30 -3.88 12.34
N VAL A 262 14.20 -3.67 13.07
CA VAL A 262 13.17 -2.67 12.72
C VAL A 262 13.78 -1.28 12.60
N LYS A 263 14.60 -0.87 13.58
CA LYS A 263 15.27 0.43 13.54
C LYS A 263 16.21 0.57 12.35
N THR A 264 16.99 -0.45 12.03
CA THR A 264 17.91 -0.43 10.88
C THR A 264 17.16 -0.24 9.57
N LEU A 265 16.08 -1.00 9.36
CA LEU A 265 15.23 -0.85 8.17
C LEU A 265 14.53 0.51 8.13
N HIS A 266 13.94 0.94 9.25
CA HIS A 266 13.30 2.25 9.37
C HIS A 266 14.26 3.38 8.97
N ASP A 267 15.48 3.40 9.55
CA ASP A 267 16.43 4.47 9.33
C ASP A 267 16.93 4.50 7.87
N ALA A 268 17.12 3.33 7.26
CA ALA A 268 17.48 3.23 5.85
C ALA A 268 16.36 3.77 4.93
N PHE A 269 15.11 3.37 5.15
CA PHE A 269 13.99 3.89 4.39
C PHE A 269 13.76 5.39 4.64
N LYS A 270 13.87 5.85 5.89
CA LYS A 270 13.71 7.27 6.23
C LYS A 270 14.72 8.14 5.49
N LYS A 271 15.99 7.74 5.46
CA LYS A 271 17.03 8.43 4.68
C LYS A 271 16.78 8.32 3.18
N GLY A 272 16.30 7.15 2.70
CA GLY A 272 15.88 6.97 1.31
C GLY A 272 14.76 7.91 0.89
N MET A 273 13.82 8.23 1.80
CA MET A 273 12.76 9.23 1.54
C MET A 273 13.31 10.66 1.33
N GLU A 274 14.48 10.96 1.85
CA GLU A 274 15.14 12.28 1.74
C GLU A 274 15.97 12.42 0.45
N GLU A 275 16.19 11.31 -0.29
CA GLU A 275 16.97 11.32 -1.54
C GLU A 275 16.18 11.97 -2.68
N PRO A 276 16.84 12.79 -3.51
CA PRO A 276 16.21 13.48 -4.64
C PRO A 276 15.53 12.54 -5.64
N SER A 277 16.04 11.33 -5.82
CA SER A 277 15.46 10.33 -6.73
C SER A 277 14.09 9.85 -6.27
N TYR A 278 13.90 9.67 -4.97
CA TYR A 278 12.59 9.33 -4.40
C TYR A 278 11.62 10.51 -4.51
N ALA A 279 12.08 11.73 -4.17
CA ALA A 279 11.27 12.93 -4.30
C ALA A 279 10.80 13.14 -5.76
N ALA A 280 11.64 12.89 -6.74
CA ALA A 280 11.29 12.97 -8.16
C ALA A 280 10.24 11.91 -8.55
N ALA A 281 10.35 10.70 -8.04
CA ALA A 281 9.35 9.64 -8.28
C ALA A 281 8.00 10.01 -7.66
N MET A 282 7.98 10.55 -6.44
CA MET A 282 6.78 11.04 -5.77
C MET A 282 6.11 12.19 -6.55
N ALA A 283 6.89 13.18 -6.99
CA ALA A 283 6.40 14.33 -7.75
C ALA A 283 5.77 13.93 -9.09
N LYS A 284 6.35 12.91 -9.77
CA LYS A 284 5.80 12.35 -11.02
C LYS A 284 4.35 11.88 -10.86
N PHE A 285 4.00 11.38 -9.70
CA PHE A 285 2.67 10.83 -9.39
C PHE A 285 1.85 11.74 -8.47
N ASP A 286 2.33 12.96 -8.24
CA ASP A 286 1.68 13.97 -7.38
C ASP A 286 1.35 13.41 -5.97
N GLN A 287 2.28 12.59 -5.44
CA GLN A 287 2.15 12.00 -4.11
C GLN A 287 2.81 12.89 -3.07
N GLU A 288 2.16 13.03 -1.93
CA GLU A 288 2.70 13.81 -0.79
C GLU A 288 3.28 12.86 0.27
N PRO A 289 4.40 13.23 0.91
CA PRO A 289 4.95 12.44 2.02
C PRO A 289 3.94 12.31 3.17
N PHE A 290 3.86 11.10 3.72
CA PHE A 290 3.08 10.78 4.91
C PHE A 290 3.97 9.99 5.88
N TYR A 291 5.05 10.63 6.31
CA TYR A 291 6.02 9.96 7.18
C TYR A 291 5.45 9.70 8.56
N LEU A 292 5.55 8.43 8.99
CA LEU A 292 5.33 7.99 10.35
C LEU A 292 6.48 7.07 10.77
N ASN A 293 7.03 7.28 11.97
CA ASN A 293 7.97 6.31 12.54
C ASN A 293 7.26 5.00 12.91
N SER A 294 8.00 3.98 13.34
CA SER A 294 7.44 2.63 13.59
C SER A 294 6.30 2.66 14.62
N ALA A 295 6.45 3.41 15.72
CA ALA A 295 5.44 3.50 16.76
C ALA A 295 4.17 4.23 16.27
N ASP A 296 4.36 5.35 15.58
CA ASP A 296 3.26 6.13 15.02
C ASP A 296 2.55 5.38 13.90
N TYR A 297 3.30 4.62 13.08
CA TYR A 297 2.71 3.80 12.03
C TYR A 297 1.89 2.64 12.60
N GLN A 298 2.35 2.02 13.67
CA GLN A 298 1.55 1.01 14.39
C GLN A 298 0.26 1.61 14.96
N GLN A 299 0.33 2.79 15.59
CA GLN A 299 -0.86 3.48 16.09
C GLN A 299 -1.82 3.86 14.96
N TYR A 300 -1.30 4.33 13.84
CA TYR A 300 -2.08 4.59 12.64
C TYR A 300 -2.79 3.32 12.17
N ALA A 301 -2.08 2.19 12.07
CA ALA A 301 -2.64 0.91 11.65
C ALA A 301 -3.82 0.48 12.55
N MET A 302 -3.67 0.61 13.87
CA MET A 302 -4.76 0.25 14.80
C MET A 302 -6.01 1.14 14.62
N ARG A 303 -5.81 2.45 14.42
CA ARG A 303 -6.93 3.36 14.10
C ARG A 303 -7.56 3.02 12.76
N ALA A 304 -6.73 2.82 11.72
CA ALA A 304 -7.20 2.47 10.39
C ALA A 304 -8.01 1.17 10.37
N ILE A 305 -7.60 0.13 11.10
CA ILE A 305 -8.36 -1.11 11.24
C ILE A 305 -9.78 -0.84 11.78
N ALA A 306 -9.91 -0.01 12.81
CA ALA A 306 -11.20 0.31 13.40
C ALA A 306 -12.09 1.15 12.45
N GLU A 307 -11.50 2.11 11.75
CA GLU A 307 -12.18 2.95 10.76
C GLU A 307 -12.66 2.13 9.56
N GLU A 308 -11.81 1.24 9.04
CA GLU A 308 -12.11 0.37 7.92
C GLU A 308 -13.23 -0.64 8.25
N LYS A 309 -13.23 -1.17 9.47
CA LYS A 309 -14.32 -2.02 9.97
C LYS A 309 -15.66 -1.30 9.92
N ARG A 310 -15.70 -0.07 10.46
CA ARG A 310 -16.92 0.75 10.47
C ARG A 310 -17.39 1.03 9.04
N MET A 311 -16.49 1.46 8.18
CA MET A 311 -16.81 1.79 6.79
C MET A 311 -17.35 0.60 5.99
N VAL A 312 -16.76 -0.58 6.14
CA VAL A 312 -17.27 -1.83 5.51
C VAL A 312 -18.69 -2.13 5.97
N GLN A 313 -18.98 -1.95 7.27
CA GLN A 313 -20.31 -2.17 7.83
C GLN A 313 -21.33 -1.15 7.30
N GLU A 314 -20.99 0.13 7.28
CA GLU A 314 -21.87 1.22 6.81
C GLU A 314 -22.21 1.09 5.32
N LEU A 315 -21.26 0.65 4.51
CA LEU A 315 -21.47 0.46 3.07
C LEU A 315 -22.09 -0.89 2.71
N GLY A 316 -22.06 -1.86 3.63
CA GLY A 316 -22.54 -3.22 3.35
C GLY A 316 -21.63 -4.02 2.43
N LEU A 317 -20.32 -3.72 2.42
CA LEU A 317 -19.32 -4.32 1.52
C LEU A 317 -18.83 -5.69 2.04
N LYS A 318 -19.72 -6.59 2.39
CA LYS A 318 -19.36 -7.98 2.70
C LYS A 318 -19.43 -8.81 1.42
N GLU A 319 -18.40 -9.60 1.16
CA GLU A 319 -18.42 -10.67 0.18
C GLU A 319 -18.80 -11.97 0.91
N GLU A 320 -19.79 -12.69 0.38
CA GLU A 320 -20.23 -14.00 0.91
C GLU A 320 -19.18 -15.10 0.71
#